data_1bddddc3dc177ef4ea1eae18d2b61594
#
_entry.id   1bddddc3dc177ef4ea1eae18d2b61594
#
_cell.length_a   1.000
_cell.length_b   1.000
_cell.length_c   1.000
_cell.angle_alpha   90.00
_cell.angle_beta   90.00
_cell.angle_gamma   90.00
#
_symmetry.space_group_name_H-M   'P 1'
#
loop_
_entity.id
_entity.type
_entity.pdbx_description
1 polymer ?
#
loop_
_entity_poly.entity_id
_entity_poly.type
_entity_poly.pdbx_seq_one_letter_code
_entity_poly.pdbx_strand_id
1 'polypeptide(L)'
;MFSHSMGTLVARGFIQENDNMLDKLILCGPPTKNELAPIALTIANFFNLIGMGNETNKFLDKLTFKTYNKRFPNNTWLSKNEENVINYKNDELCGFAFTTNGFINLYKLMINAFKKKQYHVNNPKLKIMLIAGSDDPVIQNEKKFIELQHFLHDVGYSRIESKLYKELRHELLNEKEKSVFQDILKFLDE
;
A
#
# COMPACT_ATOMS: atom_id res chain seq x y z
N MET A 1 14.19 5.36 -3.61
CA MET A 1 13.51 4.38 -2.72
C MET A 1 12.43 3.67 -3.52
N PHE A 2 12.32 2.33 -3.42
CA PHE A 2 11.19 1.55 -3.92
C PHE A 2 10.42 1.00 -2.72
N SER A 3 9.09 1.05 -2.75
CA SER A 3 8.23 0.54 -1.70
C SER A 3 6.99 -0.15 -2.30
N HIS A 4 6.51 -1.21 -1.63
CA HIS A 4 5.37 -1.99 -2.08
C HIS A 4 4.32 -2.11 -0.97
N SER A 5 3.04 -2.05 -1.34
CA SER A 5 1.91 -2.33 -0.45
C SER A 5 1.95 -1.51 0.85
N MET A 6 1.90 -2.14 2.02
CA MET A 6 2.06 -1.51 3.33
C MET A 6 3.36 -0.70 3.43
N GLY A 7 4.45 -1.13 2.76
CA GLY A 7 5.70 -0.37 2.68
C GLY A 7 5.53 1.03 2.09
N THR A 8 4.53 1.24 1.21
CA THR A 8 4.23 2.58 0.68
C THR A 8 3.63 3.52 1.72
N LEU A 9 2.96 2.98 2.77
CA LEU A 9 2.50 3.78 3.91
C LEU A 9 3.70 4.23 4.75
N VAL A 10 4.67 3.34 4.96
CA VAL A 10 5.94 3.65 5.66
C VAL A 10 6.73 4.69 4.88
N ALA A 11 6.88 4.49 3.56
CA ALA A 11 7.57 5.45 2.68
C ALA A 11 6.91 6.84 2.71
N ARG A 12 5.56 6.89 2.69
CA ARG A 12 4.83 8.16 2.83
C ARG A 12 5.00 8.79 4.20
N GLY A 13 5.09 7.99 5.28
CA GLY A 13 5.47 8.49 6.61
C GLY A 13 6.90 9.03 6.64
N PHE A 14 7.84 8.37 5.96
CA PHE A 14 9.23 8.80 5.89
C PHE A 14 9.38 10.16 5.18
N ILE A 15 8.72 10.34 4.03
CA ILE A 15 8.81 11.61 3.27
C ILE A 15 8.07 12.78 3.92
N GLN A 16 7.30 12.55 4.98
CA GLN A 16 6.69 13.66 5.73
C GLN A 16 7.74 14.62 6.32
N GLU A 17 8.94 14.10 6.63
CA GLU A 17 10.02 14.89 7.25
C GLU A 17 11.36 14.74 6.51
N ASN A 18 11.55 13.68 5.71
CA ASN A 18 12.87 13.27 5.18
C ASN A 18 12.87 13.16 3.64
N ASP A 19 12.02 13.90 2.93
CA ASP A 19 11.91 13.84 1.48
C ASP A 19 13.18 14.31 0.74
N ASN A 20 13.98 15.17 1.39
CA ASN A 20 15.28 15.66 0.89
C ASN A 20 16.38 14.59 0.89
N MET A 21 16.17 13.45 1.52
CA MET A 21 17.09 12.30 1.49
C MET A 21 16.88 11.40 0.26
N LEU A 22 15.91 11.71 -0.59
CA LEU A 22 15.55 10.90 -1.75
C LEU A 22 15.65 11.69 -3.05
N ASP A 23 16.22 11.06 -4.07
CA ASP A 23 16.19 11.56 -5.45
C ASP A 23 14.92 11.10 -6.17
N LYS A 24 14.51 9.85 -5.90
CA LYS A 24 13.35 9.21 -6.54
C LYS A 24 12.61 8.30 -5.58
N LEU A 25 11.29 8.26 -5.70
CA LEU A 25 10.40 7.42 -4.91
C LEU A 25 9.43 6.65 -5.81
N ILE A 26 9.36 5.33 -5.66
CA ILE A 26 8.38 4.49 -6.34
C ILE A 26 7.43 3.91 -5.28
N LEU A 27 6.13 4.14 -5.47
CA LEU A 27 5.05 3.61 -4.65
C LEU A 27 4.27 2.56 -5.48
N CYS A 28 4.55 1.28 -5.25
CA CYS A 28 3.96 0.15 -5.96
C CYS A 28 2.80 -0.44 -5.15
N GLY A 29 1.61 -0.58 -5.75
CA GLY A 29 0.40 -1.10 -5.09
C GLY A 29 0.02 -0.30 -3.82
N PRO A 30 0.02 1.04 -3.86
CA PRO A 30 -0.14 1.85 -2.65
C PRO A 30 -1.57 1.76 -2.11
N PRO A 31 -1.78 1.46 -0.80
CA PRO A 31 -3.07 1.62 -0.17
C PRO A 31 -3.58 3.05 -0.32
N THR A 32 -4.79 3.19 -0.84
CA THR A 32 -5.50 4.46 -0.99
C THR A 32 -6.23 4.84 0.29
N LYS A 33 -6.78 6.05 0.35
CA LYS A 33 -7.50 6.53 1.54
C LYS A 33 -8.69 5.63 1.85
N ASN A 34 -8.73 5.10 3.07
CA ASN A 34 -9.83 4.28 3.56
C ASN A 34 -10.54 5.04 4.71
N GLU A 35 -11.75 5.47 4.44
CA GLU A 35 -12.56 6.24 5.40
C GLU A 35 -12.98 5.40 6.64
N LEU A 36 -12.91 4.07 6.54
CA LEU A 36 -13.23 3.16 7.64
C LEU A 36 -12.02 2.89 8.57
N ALA A 37 -10.81 3.30 8.19
CA ALA A 37 -9.61 3.06 8.98
C ALA A 37 -9.69 3.62 10.43
N PRO A 38 -10.28 4.79 10.70
CA PRO A 38 -10.45 5.27 12.07
C PRO A 38 -11.39 4.38 12.91
N ILE A 39 -12.45 3.86 12.29
CA ILE A 39 -13.39 2.95 12.96
C ILE A 39 -12.69 1.63 13.27
N ALA A 40 -11.96 1.08 12.29
CA ALA A 40 -11.18 -0.14 12.47
C ALA A 40 -10.11 0.02 13.57
N LEU A 41 -9.46 1.19 13.65
CA LEU A 41 -8.52 1.51 14.73
C LEU A 41 -9.20 1.54 16.10
N THR A 42 -10.39 2.10 16.21
CA THR A 42 -11.16 2.12 17.47
C THR A 42 -11.50 0.70 17.94
N ILE A 43 -11.95 -0.16 17.02
CA ILE A 43 -12.24 -1.56 17.30
C ILE A 43 -10.95 -2.31 17.75
N ALA A 44 -9.83 -2.09 17.06
CA ALA A 44 -8.56 -2.70 17.42
C ALA A 44 -8.06 -2.25 18.79
N ASN A 45 -8.21 -0.97 19.13
CA ASN A 45 -7.88 -0.44 20.46
C ASN A 45 -8.75 -1.06 21.56
N PHE A 46 -10.02 -1.34 21.29
CA PHE A 46 -10.88 -2.06 22.23
C PHE A 46 -10.35 -3.47 22.52
N PHE A 47 -9.97 -4.23 21.49
CA PHE A 47 -9.33 -5.55 21.71
C PHE A 47 -8.03 -5.45 22.52
N ASN A 48 -7.22 -4.41 22.26
CA ASN A 48 -6.00 -4.18 23.04
C ASN A 48 -6.29 -3.87 24.50
N LEU A 49 -7.33 -3.06 24.77
CA LEU A 49 -7.74 -2.67 26.13
C LEU A 49 -8.15 -3.88 26.98
N ILE A 50 -8.78 -4.88 26.36
CA ILE A 50 -9.17 -6.12 27.05
C ILE A 50 -8.06 -7.18 27.10
N GLY A 51 -6.79 -6.78 26.85
CA GLY A 51 -5.62 -7.64 27.01
C GLY A 51 -5.22 -8.47 25.77
N MET A 52 -5.89 -8.31 24.63
CA MET A 52 -5.63 -9.10 23.40
C MET A 52 -4.56 -8.46 22.48
N GLY A 53 -3.73 -7.55 22.98
CA GLY A 53 -2.78 -6.78 22.17
C GLY A 53 -1.80 -7.64 21.38
N ASN A 54 -1.25 -8.67 22.00
CA ASN A 54 -0.26 -9.56 21.41
C ASN A 54 -0.87 -10.83 20.79
N GLU A 55 -2.20 -10.98 20.87
CA GLU A 55 -2.90 -12.11 20.28
C GLU A 55 -3.16 -11.89 18.78
N THR A 56 -3.02 -12.96 17.99
CA THR A 56 -3.43 -12.96 16.58
C THR A 56 -4.93 -12.69 16.45
N ASN A 57 -5.31 -11.68 15.70
CA ASN A 57 -6.70 -11.24 15.63
C ASN A 57 -7.35 -11.58 14.28
N LYS A 58 -7.92 -12.78 14.21
CA LYS A 58 -8.63 -13.26 13.00
C LYS A 58 -9.88 -12.42 12.64
N PHE A 59 -10.48 -11.73 13.60
CA PHE A 59 -11.61 -10.84 13.32
C PHE A 59 -11.16 -9.60 12.57
N LEU A 60 -10.10 -8.93 13.03
CA LEU A 60 -9.51 -7.77 12.34
C LEU A 60 -8.93 -8.15 10.99
N ASP A 61 -8.32 -9.34 10.88
CA ASP A 61 -7.84 -9.90 9.62
C ASP A 61 -8.99 -10.02 8.61
N LYS A 62 -10.08 -10.67 9.01
CA LYS A 62 -11.27 -10.81 8.17
C LYS A 62 -11.89 -9.46 7.81
N LEU A 63 -11.95 -8.52 8.76
CA LEU A 63 -12.46 -7.17 8.51
C LEU A 63 -11.63 -6.43 7.45
N THR A 64 -10.31 -6.59 7.48
CA THR A 64 -9.37 -5.90 6.60
C THR A 64 -9.31 -6.53 5.20
N PHE A 65 -9.18 -7.86 5.12
CA PHE A 65 -8.87 -8.56 3.87
C PHE A 65 -10.05 -9.33 3.24
N LYS A 66 -11.21 -9.40 3.91
CA LYS A 66 -12.38 -10.16 3.41
C LYS A 66 -12.83 -9.71 2.02
N THR A 67 -12.82 -8.42 1.75
CA THR A 67 -13.26 -7.84 0.48
C THR A 67 -12.33 -8.23 -0.67
N TYR A 68 -11.03 -8.33 -0.41
CA TYR A 68 -10.03 -8.75 -1.40
C TYR A 68 -10.25 -10.20 -1.81
N ASN A 69 -10.40 -11.10 -0.82
CA ASN A 69 -10.67 -12.51 -1.06
C ASN A 69 -12.08 -12.80 -1.62
N LYS A 70 -13.05 -11.89 -1.42
CA LYS A 70 -14.38 -12.01 -2.05
C LYS A 70 -14.30 -11.80 -3.56
N ARG A 71 -13.50 -10.81 -4.01
CA ARG A 71 -13.30 -10.54 -5.44
C ARG A 71 -12.36 -11.57 -6.09
N PHE A 72 -11.32 -11.97 -5.37
CA PHE A 72 -10.29 -12.89 -5.83
C PHE A 72 -10.04 -13.97 -4.77
N PRO A 73 -10.78 -15.12 -4.84
CA PRO A 73 -10.65 -16.19 -3.84
C PRO A 73 -9.24 -16.75 -3.73
N ASN A 74 -8.93 -17.35 -2.57
CA ASN A 74 -7.66 -18.05 -2.32
C ASN A 74 -6.40 -17.17 -2.45
N ASN A 75 -6.49 -15.90 -2.08
CA ASN A 75 -5.41 -14.91 -2.18
C ASN A 75 -4.93 -14.63 -3.60
N THR A 76 -5.70 -15.00 -4.62
CA THR A 76 -5.34 -14.70 -6.01
C THR A 76 -5.38 -13.21 -6.32
N TRP A 77 -5.87 -12.36 -5.41
CA TRP A 77 -5.76 -10.90 -5.50
C TRP A 77 -4.31 -10.39 -5.51
N LEU A 78 -3.36 -11.21 -5.04
CA LEU A 78 -1.94 -10.86 -5.04
C LEU A 78 -1.36 -10.81 -6.45
N SER A 79 -1.63 -11.85 -7.27
CA SER A 79 -1.05 -11.98 -8.60
C SER A 79 -1.91 -12.86 -9.52
N LYS A 80 -1.81 -12.62 -10.83
CA LYS A 80 -2.31 -13.54 -11.87
C LYS A 80 -1.35 -14.70 -12.12
N ASN A 81 -0.10 -14.57 -11.70
CA ASN A 81 0.90 -15.61 -11.79
C ASN A 81 0.62 -16.68 -10.72
N GLU A 82 0.09 -17.83 -11.15
CA GLU A 82 -0.29 -18.93 -10.26
C GLU A 82 0.90 -19.45 -9.45
N GLU A 83 2.09 -19.50 -10.04
CA GLU A 83 3.31 -19.92 -9.36
C GLU A 83 3.62 -18.98 -8.18
N ASN A 84 3.48 -17.68 -8.39
CA ASN A 84 3.66 -16.70 -7.32
C ASN A 84 2.63 -16.89 -6.19
N VAL A 85 1.36 -17.15 -6.54
CA VAL A 85 0.30 -17.42 -5.54
C VAL A 85 0.59 -18.70 -4.74
N ILE A 86 1.12 -19.74 -5.40
CA ILE A 86 1.52 -20.99 -4.75
C ILE A 86 2.71 -20.74 -3.81
N ASN A 87 3.74 -20.05 -4.29
CA ASN A 87 4.91 -19.72 -3.48
C ASN A 87 4.52 -18.90 -2.24
N TYR A 88 3.67 -17.88 -2.39
CA TYR A 88 3.14 -17.10 -1.26
C TYR A 88 2.42 -17.96 -0.21
N LYS A 89 1.64 -18.95 -0.64
CA LYS A 89 0.90 -19.84 0.27
C LYS A 89 1.81 -20.82 1.02
N ASN A 90 2.93 -21.20 0.39
CA ASN A 90 3.87 -22.17 0.94
C ASN A 90 4.98 -21.50 1.77
N ASP A 91 5.09 -20.18 1.74
CA ASP A 91 6.06 -19.42 2.51
C ASP A 91 5.52 -19.15 3.92
N GLU A 92 6.20 -19.67 4.94
CA GLU A 92 5.84 -19.50 6.36
C GLU A 92 5.87 -18.03 6.82
N LEU A 93 6.60 -17.17 6.10
CA LEU A 93 6.69 -15.73 6.35
C LEU A 93 5.59 -14.93 5.66
N CYS A 94 4.69 -15.60 4.92
CA CYS A 94 3.61 -14.98 4.17
C CYS A 94 2.23 -15.43 4.69
N GLY A 95 1.21 -14.61 4.47
CA GLY A 95 -0.19 -14.98 4.69
C GLY A 95 -0.63 -15.17 6.15
N PHE A 96 0.22 -14.86 7.12
CA PHE A 96 -0.16 -14.91 8.54
C PHE A 96 -1.00 -13.69 8.95
N ALA A 97 -1.98 -13.91 9.82
CA ALA A 97 -2.75 -12.82 10.40
C ALA A 97 -1.94 -12.04 11.44
N PHE A 98 -2.06 -10.72 11.42
CA PHE A 98 -1.39 -9.86 12.38
C PHE A 98 -1.96 -10.01 13.80
N THR A 99 -1.16 -9.66 14.79
CA THR A 99 -1.65 -9.41 16.15
C THR A 99 -2.56 -8.18 16.18
N THR A 100 -3.31 -8.01 17.26
CA THR A 100 -4.11 -6.79 17.46
C THR A 100 -3.24 -5.53 17.38
N ASN A 101 -2.04 -5.53 17.99
CA ASN A 101 -1.09 -4.42 17.90
C ASN A 101 -0.58 -4.20 16.46
N GLY A 102 -0.39 -5.27 15.69
CA GLY A 102 -0.05 -5.18 14.27
C GLY A 102 -1.13 -4.44 13.47
N PHE A 103 -2.40 -4.76 13.68
CA PHE A 103 -3.52 -4.05 13.06
C PHE A 103 -3.64 -2.60 13.54
N ILE A 104 -3.44 -2.32 14.82
CA ILE A 104 -3.41 -0.94 15.34
C ILE A 104 -2.36 -0.11 14.59
N ASN A 105 -1.15 -0.65 14.42
CA ASN A 105 -0.08 0.03 13.71
C ASN A 105 -0.39 0.21 12.22
N LEU A 106 -0.96 -0.81 11.56
CA LEU A 106 -1.40 -0.71 10.17
C LEU A 106 -2.43 0.42 10.00
N TYR A 107 -3.48 0.46 10.82
CA TYR A 107 -4.51 1.49 10.72
C TYR A 107 -3.96 2.89 11.05
N LYS A 108 -3.04 3.01 12.02
CA LYS A 108 -2.34 4.26 12.29
C LYS A 108 -1.52 4.73 11.09
N LEU A 109 -0.78 3.84 10.43
CA LEU A 109 -0.05 4.16 9.19
C LEU A 109 -0.99 4.62 8.08
N MET A 110 -2.12 3.90 7.87
CA MET A 110 -3.13 4.28 6.87
C MET A 110 -3.69 5.68 7.12
N ILE A 111 -4.00 6.01 8.37
CA ILE A 111 -4.52 7.34 8.73
C ILE A 111 -3.43 8.40 8.59
N ASN A 112 -2.22 8.11 9.08
CA ASN A 112 -1.10 9.05 9.10
C ASN A 112 -0.64 9.45 7.70
N ALA A 113 -0.59 8.49 6.76
CA ALA A 113 -0.17 8.72 5.39
C ALA A 113 -1.05 9.74 4.63
N PHE A 114 -2.24 10.08 5.15
CA PHE A 114 -3.16 11.06 4.57
C PHE A 114 -3.36 12.32 5.43
N LYS A 115 -2.53 12.52 6.47
CA LYS A 115 -2.55 13.76 7.28
C LYS A 115 -1.70 14.84 6.58
N LYS A 116 -2.33 15.65 5.73
CA LYS A 116 -1.68 16.71 4.95
C LYS A 116 -0.77 17.62 5.80
N LYS A 117 -1.19 17.94 7.03
CA LYS A 117 -0.44 18.83 7.94
C LYS A 117 0.89 18.26 8.45
N GLN A 118 1.13 16.96 8.26
CA GLN A 118 2.37 16.31 8.69
C GLN A 118 3.45 16.29 7.59
N TYR A 119 3.11 16.70 6.36
CA TYR A 119 4.07 16.81 5.28
C TYR A 119 4.82 18.14 5.34
N HIS A 120 6.07 18.09 5.77
CA HIS A 120 7.01 19.22 5.73
C HIS A 120 7.88 19.09 4.49
N VAL A 121 7.34 19.53 3.32
CA VAL A 121 7.97 19.29 2.02
C VAL A 121 9.18 20.18 1.87
N ASN A 122 10.38 19.57 1.92
CA ASN A 122 11.67 20.22 1.69
C ASN A 122 12.19 19.98 0.27
N ASN A 123 11.74 18.92 -0.41
CA ASN A 123 12.07 18.61 -1.80
C ASN A 123 10.79 18.53 -2.67
N PRO A 124 10.19 19.68 -3.05
CA PRO A 124 8.98 19.68 -3.88
C PRO A 124 9.19 19.11 -5.29
N LYS A 125 10.45 18.92 -5.70
CA LYS A 125 10.84 18.33 -6.99
C LYS A 125 11.19 16.84 -6.88
N LEU A 126 11.01 16.20 -5.74
CA LEU A 126 11.15 14.75 -5.61
C LEU A 126 10.35 14.07 -6.70
N LYS A 127 11.03 13.25 -7.51
CA LYS A 127 10.37 12.45 -8.54
C LYS A 127 9.63 11.29 -7.88
N ILE A 128 8.32 11.24 -8.05
CA ILE A 128 7.46 10.19 -7.47
C ILE A 128 6.75 9.44 -8.57
N MET A 129 6.88 8.12 -8.60
CA MET A 129 6.15 7.23 -9.49
C MET A 129 5.16 6.39 -8.70
N LEU A 130 3.87 6.48 -9.07
CA LEU A 130 2.78 5.65 -8.54
C LEU A 130 2.46 4.56 -9.54
N ILE A 131 2.56 3.30 -9.15
CA ILE A 131 2.20 2.16 -10.02
C ILE A 131 1.30 1.18 -9.29
N ALA A 132 0.30 0.64 -10.01
CA ALA A 132 -0.59 -0.41 -9.51
C ALA A 132 -1.19 -1.22 -10.65
N GLY A 133 -1.69 -2.41 -10.34
CA GLY A 133 -2.56 -3.15 -11.27
C GLY A 133 -3.97 -2.56 -11.27
N SER A 134 -4.67 -2.56 -12.41
CA SER A 134 -6.07 -2.12 -12.46
C SER A 134 -7.01 -3.01 -11.67
N ASP A 135 -6.59 -4.27 -11.45
CA ASP A 135 -7.33 -5.28 -10.68
C ASP A 135 -6.83 -5.41 -9.23
N ASP A 136 -5.93 -4.54 -8.80
CA ASP A 136 -5.44 -4.50 -7.43
C ASP A 136 -6.53 -3.99 -6.45
N PRO A 137 -7.05 -4.83 -5.54
CA PRO A 137 -8.09 -4.40 -4.60
C PRO A 137 -7.56 -3.44 -3.52
N VAL A 138 -6.25 -3.35 -3.33
CA VAL A 138 -5.61 -2.48 -2.32
C VAL A 138 -5.77 -1.01 -2.70
N ILE A 139 -5.74 -0.69 -3.99
CA ILE A 139 -6.03 0.67 -4.48
C ILE A 139 -7.53 1.00 -4.47
N GLN A 140 -8.40 0.04 -4.12
CA GLN A 140 -9.86 0.09 -4.14
C GLN A 140 -10.42 0.23 -5.57
N ASN A 141 -10.04 1.27 -6.30
CA ASN A 141 -10.40 1.53 -7.70
C ASN A 141 -9.50 2.63 -8.30
N GLU A 142 -9.59 2.82 -9.61
CA GLU A 142 -8.84 3.84 -10.36
C GLU A 142 -9.06 5.26 -9.81
N LYS A 143 -10.31 5.64 -9.49
CA LYS A 143 -10.61 6.95 -8.93
C LYS A 143 -9.83 7.22 -7.64
N LYS A 144 -9.79 6.24 -6.73
CA LYS A 144 -9.03 6.34 -5.47
C LYS A 144 -7.53 6.41 -5.69
N PHE A 145 -7.03 5.74 -6.71
CA PHE A 145 -5.62 5.82 -7.11
C PHE A 145 -5.26 7.21 -7.63
N ILE A 146 -6.11 7.82 -8.47
CA ILE A 146 -5.96 9.19 -8.95
C ILE A 146 -6.10 10.20 -7.79
N GLU A 147 -7.02 9.99 -6.84
CA GLU A 147 -7.15 10.80 -5.64
C GLU A 147 -5.86 10.80 -4.80
N LEU A 148 -5.12 9.67 -4.75
CA LEU A 148 -3.82 9.61 -4.07
C LEU A 148 -2.77 10.45 -4.80
N GLN A 149 -2.73 10.43 -6.12
CA GLN A 149 -1.84 11.29 -6.91
C GLN A 149 -2.13 12.78 -6.63
N HIS A 150 -3.41 13.17 -6.67
CA HIS A 150 -3.83 14.54 -6.34
C HIS A 150 -3.46 14.92 -4.91
N PHE A 151 -3.62 14.01 -3.95
CA PHE A 151 -3.22 14.25 -2.57
C PHE A 151 -1.72 14.58 -2.46
N LEU A 152 -0.85 13.81 -3.12
CA LEU A 152 0.59 14.06 -3.12
C LEU A 152 0.95 15.39 -3.81
N HIS A 153 0.24 15.76 -4.87
CA HIS A 153 0.38 17.07 -5.50
C HIS A 153 -0.07 18.20 -4.54
N ASP A 154 -1.19 18.01 -3.87
CA ASP A 154 -1.76 18.96 -2.93
C ASP A 154 -0.90 19.20 -1.67
N VAL A 155 -0.07 18.23 -1.26
CA VAL A 155 0.88 18.44 -0.16
C VAL A 155 2.15 19.14 -0.60
N GLY A 156 2.39 19.27 -1.93
CA GLY A 156 3.47 20.10 -2.46
C GLY A 156 4.44 19.44 -3.43
N TYR A 157 4.26 18.16 -3.80
CA TYR A 157 5.13 17.51 -4.78
C TYR A 157 4.68 17.82 -6.21
N SER A 158 5.61 18.29 -7.05
CA SER A 158 5.30 18.76 -8.41
C SER A 158 5.65 17.76 -9.53
N ARG A 159 6.40 16.71 -9.23
CA ARG A 159 6.91 15.73 -10.20
C ARG A 159 6.37 14.32 -9.90
N ILE A 160 5.09 14.14 -10.19
CA ILE A 160 4.39 12.88 -9.91
C ILE A 160 3.88 12.31 -11.22
N GLU A 161 4.25 11.08 -11.52
CA GLU A 161 3.67 10.29 -12.58
C GLU A 161 2.94 9.08 -12.01
N SER A 162 1.90 8.62 -12.71
CA SER A 162 1.15 7.45 -12.29
C SER A 162 0.81 6.55 -13.47
N LYS A 163 0.83 5.23 -13.24
CA LYS A 163 0.47 4.24 -14.25
C LYS A 163 -0.31 3.09 -13.64
N LEU A 164 -1.44 2.75 -14.26
CA LEU A 164 -2.19 1.54 -13.99
C LEU A 164 -1.91 0.51 -15.09
N TYR A 165 -1.50 -0.68 -14.69
CA TYR A 165 -1.28 -1.80 -15.58
C TYR A 165 -2.56 -2.62 -15.71
N LYS A 166 -3.09 -2.66 -16.93
CA LYS A 166 -4.37 -3.31 -17.24
C LYS A 166 -4.38 -4.77 -16.80
N GLU A 167 -5.43 -5.17 -16.08
CA GLU A 167 -5.67 -6.53 -15.60
C GLU A 167 -4.59 -7.11 -14.68
N LEU A 168 -3.52 -6.39 -14.33
CA LEU A 168 -2.58 -6.83 -13.32
C LEU A 168 -3.13 -6.61 -11.92
N ARG A 169 -2.58 -7.38 -10.96
CA ARG A 169 -3.01 -7.39 -9.57
C ARG A 169 -1.96 -6.71 -8.68
N HIS A 170 -1.92 -7.07 -7.41
CA HIS A 170 -1.18 -6.33 -6.39
C HIS A 170 0.35 -6.42 -6.51
N GLU A 171 0.87 -7.61 -6.81
CA GLU A 171 2.31 -7.87 -6.84
C GLU A 171 2.88 -7.71 -8.26
N LEU A 172 2.92 -6.47 -8.76
CA LEU A 172 3.32 -6.16 -10.13
C LEU A 172 4.66 -6.76 -10.55
N LEU A 173 5.66 -6.81 -9.65
CA LEU A 173 6.99 -7.34 -9.95
C LEU A 173 7.02 -8.88 -10.02
N ASN A 174 5.99 -9.55 -9.53
CA ASN A 174 5.85 -10.99 -9.57
C ASN A 174 4.92 -11.47 -10.70
N GLU A 175 4.38 -10.53 -11.46
CA GLU A 175 3.64 -10.84 -12.68
C GLU A 175 4.59 -11.23 -13.82
N LYS A 176 4.08 -11.96 -14.82
CA LYS A 176 4.88 -12.34 -16.01
C LYS A 176 5.10 -11.18 -16.99
N GLU A 177 4.45 -10.05 -16.74
CA GLU A 177 4.49 -8.84 -17.57
C GLU A 177 5.81 -8.09 -17.37
N LYS A 178 6.57 -7.90 -18.46
CA LYS A 178 7.90 -7.25 -18.41
C LYS A 178 7.82 -5.71 -18.49
N SER A 179 6.71 -5.14 -18.94
CA SER A 179 6.56 -3.70 -19.13
C SER A 179 6.72 -2.92 -17.83
N VAL A 180 6.33 -3.53 -16.68
CA VAL A 180 6.50 -2.94 -15.36
C VAL A 180 7.97 -2.63 -15.07
N PHE A 181 8.86 -3.61 -15.30
CA PHE A 181 10.31 -3.45 -15.10
C PHE A 181 10.90 -2.39 -16.03
N GLN A 182 10.47 -2.36 -17.29
CA GLN A 182 10.95 -1.40 -18.28
C GLN A 182 10.58 0.04 -17.87
N ASP A 183 9.35 0.26 -17.42
CA ASP A 183 8.90 1.57 -16.95
C ASP A 183 9.68 2.02 -15.70
N ILE A 184 9.89 1.10 -14.73
CA ILE A 184 10.68 1.38 -13.53
C ILE A 184 12.12 1.75 -13.90
N LEU A 185 12.77 0.98 -14.76
CA LEU A 185 14.15 1.27 -15.20
C LEU A 185 14.21 2.62 -15.89
N LYS A 186 13.29 2.90 -16.83
CA LYS A 186 13.20 4.21 -17.48
C LYS A 186 13.08 5.34 -16.47
N PHE A 187 12.17 5.22 -15.49
CA PHE A 187 12.01 6.21 -14.43
C PHE A 187 13.29 6.39 -13.60
N LEU A 188 14.04 5.32 -13.36
CA LEU A 188 15.30 5.38 -12.59
C LEU A 188 16.45 6.03 -13.39
N ASP A 189 16.44 5.92 -14.71
CA ASP A 189 17.46 6.49 -15.60
C ASP A 189 17.25 7.99 -15.91
N GLU A 190 16.02 8.50 -15.82
CA GLU A 190 15.66 9.92 -16.00
C GLU A 190 16.12 10.81 -14.82
#